data_bb7f3d20680e8e55e7d81b28e6b69630
#
_entry.id   bb7f3d20680e8e55e7d81b28e6b69630
#
_cell.length_a   1.000
_cell.length_b   1.000
_cell.length_c   1.000
_cell.angle_alpha   90.00
_cell.angle_beta   90.00
_cell.angle_gamma   90.00
#
_symmetry.space_group_name_H-M   'P 1'
#
loop_
_entity.id
_entity.type
_entity.pdbx_description
1 polymer ?
#
loop_
_entity_poly.entity_id
_entity_poly.type
_entity_poly.pdbx_seq_one_letter_code
_entity_poly.pdbx_strand_id
1 'polypeptide(L)'
;MSQALFTSMTGLNSAQQQINVVSNNVANINTTAYKSADARFATLFSNTLSAGNAPSATAGGTNPKQIGLGVKLEGITRNFEVGSYLNTGVSGDSMISGAGYYTVMDASGNVFLTRDGSFTLDANGDMITANGLKVLGASEKVSEEASQTPIHVPQKLSRKIEGDPIAGDRQLSELNNADFIEGELNLTVTNGDGKYHSITVNITTDGTGDMDLNKTETLDTFIYDLETQVQNKINTAFAGEVAPTVKIEVSDEGTVTWSITDTATEKSSLEIDPSSTTNISSNFGFYKVTEGTDAESKTLTYVVSVDPAVSPDNMTSLASYTIGADGTVEATYDNGDKITVFLDDANQFQFQYVTASGVYIYGDNDPTLSAVTMNPNVCKPESMVMQIATVTNEAGLVSQADNLWTIGPDTGEVIYTMAGQMGTGGIVTGGLEASNVDLARELSNMIIAQRAINANSRVFGTASSVMETLSQLGR
;
A
#
# COMPACT_ATOMS: atom_id res chain seq x y z
N MET A 1 -35.74 49.67 -13.49
CA MET A 1 -35.16 49.82 -12.13
C MET A 1 -35.01 48.50 -11.41
N SER A 2 -35.99 47.60 -11.43
CA SER A 2 -35.87 46.25 -10.92
C SER A 2 -34.68 45.45 -11.51
N GLN A 3 -34.37 45.70 -12.80
CA GLN A 3 -33.25 45.08 -13.47
C GLN A 3 -31.88 45.50 -12.90
N ALA A 4 -31.69 46.79 -12.54
CA ALA A 4 -30.45 47.28 -11.92
C ALA A 4 -30.25 46.67 -10.54
N LEU A 5 -31.30 46.50 -9.74
CA LEU A 5 -31.27 45.81 -8.47
C LEU A 5 -30.87 44.32 -8.62
N PHE A 6 -31.49 43.63 -9.60
CA PHE A 6 -31.19 42.26 -9.89
C PHE A 6 -29.73 42.08 -10.35
N THR A 7 -29.27 42.90 -11.29
CA THR A 7 -27.89 42.85 -11.78
C THR A 7 -26.86 43.12 -10.67
N SER A 8 -27.12 44.10 -9.79
CA SER A 8 -26.22 44.37 -8.66
C SER A 8 -26.23 43.26 -7.62
N MET A 9 -27.37 42.61 -7.41
CA MET A 9 -27.47 41.44 -6.51
C MET A 9 -26.70 40.22 -7.04
N THR A 10 -26.80 39.95 -8.36
CA THR A 10 -26.02 38.88 -8.98
C THR A 10 -24.51 39.16 -8.91
N GLY A 11 -24.10 40.42 -9.09
CA GLY A 11 -22.72 40.88 -8.94
C GLY A 11 -22.20 40.75 -7.50
N LEU A 12 -23.04 41.04 -6.49
CA LEU A 12 -22.69 40.80 -5.07
C LEU A 12 -22.48 39.34 -4.78
N ASN A 13 -23.40 38.48 -5.21
CA ASN A 13 -23.31 37.05 -4.98
C ASN A 13 -22.06 36.43 -5.65
N SER A 14 -21.73 36.85 -6.88
CA SER A 14 -20.55 36.35 -7.57
C SER A 14 -19.25 36.81 -6.89
N ALA A 15 -19.18 38.06 -6.46
CA ALA A 15 -18.01 38.56 -5.73
C ALA A 15 -17.85 37.88 -4.34
N GLN A 16 -18.96 37.56 -3.67
CA GLN A 16 -18.93 36.79 -2.41
C GLN A 16 -18.40 35.37 -2.65
N GLN A 17 -18.82 34.70 -3.70
CA GLN A 17 -18.32 33.36 -4.06
C GLN A 17 -16.82 33.39 -4.40
N GLN A 18 -16.37 34.43 -5.12
CA GLN A 18 -14.96 34.64 -5.39
C GLN A 18 -14.15 34.79 -4.09
N ILE A 19 -14.64 35.60 -3.12
CA ILE A 19 -13.98 35.75 -1.83
C ILE A 19 -13.91 34.39 -1.09
N ASN A 20 -14.97 33.59 -1.13
CA ASN A 20 -14.96 32.29 -0.48
C ASN A 20 -13.89 31.36 -1.06
N VAL A 21 -13.76 31.30 -2.40
CA VAL A 21 -12.74 30.49 -3.07
C VAL A 21 -11.34 30.99 -2.74
N VAL A 22 -11.11 32.30 -2.85
CA VAL A 22 -9.81 32.93 -2.55
C VAL A 22 -9.43 32.72 -1.09
N SER A 23 -10.38 32.85 -0.16
CA SER A 23 -10.14 32.65 1.28
C SER A 23 -9.75 31.20 1.57
N ASN A 24 -10.36 30.25 0.87
CA ASN A 24 -10.00 28.84 1.00
C ASN A 24 -8.59 28.56 0.45
N ASN A 25 -8.21 29.15 -0.69
CA ASN A 25 -6.85 29.06 -1.23
C ASN A 25 -5.83 29.64 -0.24
N VAL A 26 -6.07 30.83 0.30
CA VAL A 26 -5.17 31.47 1.27
C VAL A 26 -5.04 30.67 2.55
N ALA A 27 -6.13 30.09 3.05
CA ALA A 27 -6.11 29.26 4.25
C ALA A 27 -5.23 28.00 4.08
N ASN A 28 -5.16 27.48 2.85
CA ASN A 28 -4.44 26.24 2.52
C ASN A 28 -3.07 26.48 1.84
N ILE A 29 -2.48 27.65 1.97
CA ILE A 29 -1.18 27.96 1.38
C ILE A 29 -0.04 27.09 1.93
N ASN A 30 -0.12 26.71 3.21
CA ASN A 30 0.85 25.86 3.89
C ASN A 30 0.42 24.38 3.95
N THR A 31 -0.68 24.02 3.31
CA THR A 31 -1.15 22.65 3.27
C THR A 31 -0.43 21.91 2.14
N THR A 32 0.25 20.80 2.46
CA THR A 32 0.95 19.96 1.48
C THR A 32 -0.01 19.44 0.41
N ALA A 33 0.45 19.41 -0.83
CA ALA A 33 -0.30 18.90 -1.99
C ALA A 33 -1.66 19.57 -2.25
N TYR A 34 -1.93 20.73 -1.64
CA TYR A 34 -3.17 21.46 -1.91
C TYR A 34 -3.18 22.02 -3.33
N LYS A 35 -4.32 21.86 -4.01
CA LYS A 35 -4.55 22.37 -5.37
C LYS A 35 -5.50 23.56 -5.32
N SER A 36 -5.02 24.73 -5.77
CA SER A 36 -5.80 25.97 -5.80
C SER A 36 -7.05 25.83 -6.66
N ALA A 37 -8.09 26.57 -6.30
CA ALA A 37 -9.34 26.62 -7.04
C ALA A 37 -9.58 28.04 -7.57
N ASP A 38 -10.13 28.12 -8.79
CA ASP A 38 -10.52 29.38 -9.43
C ASP A 38 -12.03 29.38 -9.71
N ALA A 39 -12.70 30.48 -9.33
CA ALA A 39 -14.10 30.68 -9.65
C ALA A 39 -14.26 31.27 -11.07
N ARG A 40 -15.02 30.59 -11.90
CA ARG A 40 -15.35 31.05 -13.27
C ARG A 40 -16.77 31.57 -13.33
N PHE A 41 -16.94 32.70 -14.03
CA PHE A 41 -18.21 33.38 -14.14
C PHE A 41 -18.66 33.48 -15.59
N ALA A 42 -19.98 33.31 -15.82
CA ALA A 42 -20.62 33.52 -17.12
C ALA A 42 -21.67 34.61 -17.02
N THR A 43 -21.91 35.31 -18.14
CA THR A 43 -23.00 36.28 -18.26
C THR A 43 -24.36 35.54 -18.25
N LEU A 44 -25.34 36.14 -17.59
CA LEU A 44 -26.74 35.76 -17.76
C LEU A 44 -27.26 36.20 -19.13
N PHE A 45 -28.43 35.70 -19.50
CA PHE A 45 -29.06 36.11 -20.77
C PHE A 45 -29.17 37.60 -20.88
N SER A 46 -29.10 38.10 -22.13
CA SER A 46 -29.36 39.50 -22.47
C SER A 46 -30.80 39.66 -22.94
N ASN A 47 -31.48 40.72 -22.47
CA ASN A 47 -32.77 41.10 -22.99
C ASN A 47 -32.59 41.96 -24.25
N THR A 48 -33.13 41.52 -25.40
CA THR A 48 -33.09 42.24 -26.66
C THR A 48 -34.22 43.27 -26.73
N LEU A 49 -33.83 44.56 -26.63
CA LEU A 49 -34.79 45.68 -26.73
C LEU A 49 -35.18 45.98 -28.17
N SER A 50 -34.27 45.76 -29.10
CA SER A 50 -34.49 45.91 -30.53
C SER A 50 -33.61 44.93 -31.31
N ALA A 51 -34.24 44.24 -32.25
CA ALA A 51 -33.48 43.41 -33.20
C ALA A 51 -32.76 44.32 -34.22
N GLY A 52 -31.52 43.91 -34.58
CA GLY A 52 -30.84 44.58 -35.69
C GLY A 52 -31.50 44.27 -37.03
N ASN A 53 -31.43 45.21 -37.96
CA ASN A 53 -31.85 45.01 -39.34
C ASN A 53 -30.66 44.99 -40.30
N ALA A 54 -30.72 44.13 -41.30
CA ALA A 54 -29.74 44.10 -42.37
C ALA A 54 -29.82 45.36 -43.24
N PRO A 55 -28.69 45.83 -43.78
CA PRO A 55 -28.72 46.96 -44.71
C PRO A 55 -29.45 46.58 -45.99
N SER A 56 -30.21 47.52 -46.52
CA SER A 56 -30.92 47.42 -47.81
C SER A 56 -30.38 48.46 -48.80
N ALA A 57 -30.74 48.37 -50.06
CA ALA A 57 -30.30 49.33 -51.09
C ALA A 57 -30.66 50.79 -50.77
N THR A 58 -31.66 51.03 -49.90
CA THR A 58 -32.19 52.35 -49.56
C THR A 58 -32.04 52.76 -48.10
N ALA A 59 -31.60 51.86 -47.24
CA ALA A 59 -31.43 52.12 -45.79
C ALA A 59 -30.22 51.40 -45.23
N GLY A 60 -29.47 52.06 -44.35
CA GLY A 60 -28.39 51.45 -43.58
C GLY A 60 -28.90 50.41 -42.58
N GLY A 61 -28.06 49.38 -42.29
CA GLY A 61 -28.39 48.40 -41.27
C GLY A 61 -28.33 49.01 -39.87
N THR A 62 -29.10 48.43 -38.95
CA THR A 62 -29.08 48.82 -37.54
C THR A 62 -28.61 47.66 -36.64
N ASN A 63 -27.77 47.98 -35.68
CA ASN A 63 -27.30 46.96 -34.70
C ASN A 63 -28.34 46.63 -33.65
N PRO A 64 -28.37 45.39 -33.13
CA PRO A 64 -29.27 45.04 -32.07
C PRO A 64 -28.96 45.82 -30.79
N LYS A 65 -29.97 46.19 -30.02
CA LYS A 65 -29.87 46.81 -28.70
C LYS A 65 -30.20 45.78 -27.64
N GLN A 66 -29.23 45.42 -26.82
CA GLN A 66 -29.36 44.39 -25.81
C GLN A 66 -28.90 44.90 -24.44
N ILE A 67 -29.55 44.46 -23.38
CA ILE A 67 -29.19 44.75 -21.99
C ILE A 67 -28.96 43.43 -21.27
N GLY A 68 -27.76 43.27 -20.65
CA GLY A 68 -27.41 42.09 -19.87
C GLY A 68 -28.20 42.00 -18.55
N LEU A 69 -28.49 40.76 -18.10
CA LEU A 69 -29.23 40.50 -16.88
C LEU A 69 -28.33 40.23 -15.67
N GLY A 70 -27.01 40.29 -15.82
CA GLY A 70 -26.05 40.09 -14.75
C GLY A 70 -25.12 38.90 -15.00
N VAL A 71 -24.59 38.33 -13.91
CA VAL A 71 -23.54 37.30 -13.89
C VAL A 71 -23.99 36.11 -13.02
N LYS A 72 -23.54 34.91 -13.36
CA LYS A 72 -23.68 33.70 -12.54
C LYS A 72 -22.33 33.02 -12.39
N LEU A 73 -22.15 32.25 -11.33
CA LEU A 73 -21.06 31.29 -11.22
C LEU A 73 -21.30 30.19 -12.26
N GLU A 74 -20.32 29.95 -13.12
CA GLU A 74 -20.33 28.87 -14.10
C GLU A 74 -19.79 27.57 -13.49
N GLY A 75 -18.69 27.68 -12.74
CA GLY A 75 -18.07 26.55 -12.07
C GLY A 75 -16.86 26.99 -11.25
N ILE A 76 -16.38 26.08 -10.44
CA ILE A 76 -15.11 26.20 -9.71
C ILE A 76 -14.18 25.17 -10.32
N THR A 77 -13.10 25.63 -10.94
CA THR A 77 -12.08 24.77 -11.54
C THR A 77 -10.88 24.71 -10.63
N ARG A 78 -10.28 23.52 -10.51
CA ARG A 78 -9.04 23.34 -9.76
C ARG A 78 -7.83 23.42 -10.68
N ASN A 79 -6.75 23.95 -10.18
CA ASN A 79 -5.46 23.95 -10.85
C ASN A 79 -4.65 22.73 -10.37
N PHE A 80 -4.47 21.74 -11.24
CA PHE A 80 -3.72 20.52 -10.95
C PHE A 80 -2.22 20.63 -11.27
N GLU A 81 -1.74 21.83 -11.65
CA GLU A 81 -0.31 22.04 -11.83
C GLU A 81 0.48 21.63 -10.58
N VAL A 82 1.67 21.09 -10.81
CA VAL A 82 2.57 20.62 -9.74
C VAL A 82 3.04 21.84 -8.93
N GLY A 83 2.99 21.70 -7.60
CA GLY A 83 3.50 22.71 -6.67
C GLY A 83 5.03 22.71 -6.61
N SER A 84 5.61 23.64 -5.84
CA SER A 84 7.05 23.68 -5.64
C SER A 84 7.50 22.57 -4.68
N TYR A 85 8.75 22.10 -4.85
CA TYR A 85 9.37 21.15 -3.95
C TYR A 85 9.73 21.82 -2.62
N LEU A 86 9.25 21.25 -1.51
CA LEU A 86 9.57 21.66 -0.16
C LEU A 86 10.45 20.60 0.48
N ASN A 87 11.74 20.91 0.66
CA ASN A 87 12.68 19.98 1.31
C ASN A 87 12.36 19.85 2.80
N THR A 88 12.11 18.62 3.26
CA THR A 88 11.88 18.27 4.67
C THR A 88 13.07 17.54 5.30
N GLY A 89 13.91 16.90 4.48
CA GLY A 89 15.02 16.07 4.93
C GLY A 89 14.59 14.73 5.54
N VAL A 90 13.32 14.38 5.45
CA VAL A 90 12.78 13.09 5.94
C VAL A 90 12.76 12.11 4.78
N SER A 91 13.36 10.93 4.96
CA SER A 91 13.49 9.92 3.90
C SER A 91 12.14 9.30 3.46
N GLY A 92 11.12 9.33 4.32
CA GLY A 92 9.76 8.88 4.01
C GLY A 92 8.94 9.88 3.22
N ASP A 93 9.37 11.16 3.18
CA ASP A 93 8.66 12.19 2.42
C ASP A 93 9.04 12.12 0.95
N SER A 94 8.04 12.21 0.09
CA SER A 94 8.21 12.09 -1.36
C SER A 94 7.28 13.01 -2.12
N MET A 95 7.70 13.42 -3.31
CA MET A 95 6.93 14.24 -4.24
C MET A 95 6.99 13.64 -5.64
N ILE A 96 5.86 13.60 -6.34
CA ILE A 96 5.81 13.22 -7.76
C ILE A 96 6.17 14.45 -8.62
N SER A 97 7.28 14.36 -9.34
CA SER A 97 7.75 15.41 -10.27
C SER A 97 7.11 15.19 -11.66
N GLY A 98 5.87 15.59 -11.82
CA GLY A 98 5.11 15.41 -13.06
C GLY A 98 3.67 14.97 -12.82
N ALA A 99 3.07 14.32 -13.83
CA ALA A 99 1.72 13.80 -13.73
C ALA A 99 1.67 12.53 -12.87
N GLY A 100 0.53 12.26 -12.18
CA GLY A 100 0.25 11.07 -11.41
C GLY A 100 -0.17 11.37 -9.97
N TYR A 101 -0.66 10.37 -9.29
CA TYR A 101 -1.15 10.41 -7.90
C TYR A 101 -0.69 9.16 -7.17
N TYR A 102 -0.32 9.27 -5.92
CA TYR A 102 -0.17 8.13 -5.04
C TYR A 102 -1.53 7.48 -4.82
N THR A 103 -1.55 6.17 -4.73
CA THR A 103 -2.75 5.40 -4.43
C THR A 103 -2.72 4.96 -2.97
N VAL A 104 -3.81 5.23 -2.26
CA VAL A 104 -3.96 4.87 -0.86
C VAL A 104 -5.29 4.19 -0.64
N MET A 105 -5.37 3.32 0.35
CA MET A 105 -6.54 2.49 0.62
C MET A 105 -6.98 2.62 2.08
N ASP A 106 -8.28 2.69 2.30
CA ASP A 106 -8.85 2.66 3.65
C ASP A 106 -9.03 1.21 4.15
N ALA A 107 -9.42 1.07 5.41
CA ALA A 107 -9.70 -0.22 6.04
C ALA A 107 -10.90 -0.97 5.40
N SER A 108 -11.70 -0.30 4.58
CA SER A 108 -12.86 -0.89 3.88
C SER A 108 -12.50 -1.36 2.47
N GLY A 109 -11.25 -1.13 2.01
CA GLY A 109 -10.79 -1.48 0.67
C GLY A 109 -11.09 -0.42 -0.39
N ASN A 110 -11.54 0.79 0.00
CA ASN A 110 -11.75 1.86 -0.97
C ASN A 110 -10.42 2.53 -1.30
N VAL A 111 -10.18 2.73 -2.59
CA VAL A 111 -8.96 3.37 -3.10
C VAL A 111 -9.18 4.86 -3.30
N PHE A 112 -8.24 5.65 -2.82
CA PHE A 112 -8.17 7.09 -2.98
C PHE A 112 -6.86 7.48 -3.66
N LEU A 113 -6.88 8.62 -4.31
CA LEU A 113 -5.73 9.24 -4.94
C LEU A 113 -5.26 10.44 -4.12
N THR A 114 -3.95 10.60 -3.96
CA THR A 114 -3.38 11.75 -3.25
C THR A 114 -2.09 12.23 -3.89
N ARG A 115 -1.75 13.50 -3.67
CA ARG A 115 -0.45 14.07 -3.99
C ARG A 115 0.40 14.31 -2.74
N ASP A 116 -0.21 14.07 -1.55
CA ASP A 116 0.52 14.16 -0.30
C ASP A 116 1.40 12.91 -0.13
N GLY A 117 2.69 13.10 -0.12
CA GLY A 117 3.70 12.06 -0.01
C GLY A 117 4.33 11.99 1.39
N SER A 118 3.65 12.45 2.43
CA SER A 118 4.10 12.32 3.82
C SER A 118 3.79 10.91 4.34
N PHE A 119 4.72 9.99 4.18
CA PHE A 119 4.53 8.59 4.52
C PHE A 119 5.35 8.18 5.75
N THR A 120 4.77 7.30 6.56
CA THR A 120 5.42 6.69 7.73
C THR A 120 5.17 5.19 7.73
N LEU A 121 6.02 4.44 8.46
CA LEU A 121 5.79 3.01 8.67
C LEU A 121 5.01 2.80 9.98
N ASP A 122 4.06 1.88 9.95
CA ASP A 122 3.36 1.43 11.14
C ASP A 122 4.16 0.33 11.89
N ALA A 123 3.60 -0.16 12.99
CA ALA A 123 4.22 -1.21 13.81
C ALA A 123 4.36 -2.56 13.08
N ASN A 124 3.62 -2.78 12.01
CA ASN A 124 3.68 -3.99 11.20
C ASN A 124 4.66 -3.87 10.03
N GLY A 125 5.15 -2.65 9.71
CA GLY A 125 5.98 -2.37 8.55
C GLY A 125 5.18 -1.93 7.32
N ASP A 126 3.87 -1.70 7.45
CA ASP A 126 3.08 -1.15 6.35
C ASP A 126 3.29 0.36 6.23
N MET A 127 3.43 0.84 5.00
CA MET A 127 3.54 2.28 4.74
C MET A 127 2.15 2.92 4.79
N ILE A 128 2.02 3.93 5.66
CA ILE A 128 0.77 4.62 5.91
C ILE A 128 0.91 6.13 5.78
N THR A 129 -0.20 6.79 5.46
CA THR A 129 -0.34 8.25 5.55
C THR A 129 -0.57 8.69 7.00
N ALA A 130 -0.47 9.99 7.28
CA ALA A 130 -0.77 10.55 8.60
C ALA A 130 -2.19 10.22 9.12
N ASN A 131 -3.12 9.91 8.22
CA ASN A 131 -4.51 9.54 8.53
C ASN A 131 -4.73 8.03 8.65
N GLY A 132 -3.67 7.24 8.59
CA GLY A 132 -3.72 5.78 8.73
C GLY A 132 -4.20 5.03 7.48
N LEU A 133 -4.22 5.66 6.30
CA LEU A 133 -4.50 4.99 5.04
C LEU A 133 -3.23 4.27 4.57
N LYS A 134 -3.37 3.04 4.09
CA LYS A 134 -2.25 2.25 3.56
C LYS A 134 -1.90 2.69 2.14
N VAL A 135 -0.63 2.90 1.88
CA VAL A 135 -0.11 3.19 0.54
C VAL A 135 -0.05 1.89 -0.25
N LEU A 136 -0.49 1.92 -1.51
CA LEU A 136 -0.56 0.71 -2.34
C LEU A 136 0.71 0.53 -3.17
N GLY A 137 1.13 -0.73 -3.27
CA GLY A 137 2.22 -1.17 -4.11
C GLY A 137 1.81 -1.37 -5.57
N ALA A 138 2.76 -1.25 -6.48
CA ALA A 138 2.54 -1.40 -7.91
C ALA A 138 2.32 -2.88 -8.28
N SER A 139 1.48 -3.13 -9.28
CA SER A 139 1.43 -4.40 -9.96
C SER A 139 2.53 -4.47 -11.03
N GLU A 140 3.03 -5.69 -11.33
CA GLU A 140 4.02 -5.94 -12.39
C GLU A 140 3.60 -5.41 -13.77
N LYS A 141 2.31 -5.24 -13.98
CA LYS A 141 1.73 -4.80 -15.25
C LYS A 141 0.96 -3.51 -15.07
N VAL A 142 1.01 -2.67 -16.10
CA VAL A 142 0.08 -1.55 -16.25
C VAL A 142 -1.34 -2.10 -16.15
N SER A 143 -2.14 -1.57 -15.24
CA SER A 143 -3.49 -2.05 -14.95
C SER A 143 -4.49 -0.91 -14.94
N GLU A 144 -5.72 -1.21 -15.32
CA GLU A 144 -6.87 -0.32 -15.13
C GLU A 144 -7.48 -0.46 -13.72
N GLU A 145 -7.07 -1.51 -12.97
CA GLU A 145 -7.49 -1.73 -11.60
C GLU A 145 -6.33 -1.45 -10.63
N ALA A 146 -6.62 -0.77 -9.53
CA ALA A 146 -5.65 -0.53 -8.47
C ALA A 146 -5.23 -1.86 -7.83
N SER A 147 -3.93 -2.00 -7.56
CA SER A 147 -3.43 -3.08 -6.71
C SER A 147 -4.08 -2.98 -5.33
N GLN A 148 -4.40 -4.12 -4.74
CA GLN A 148 -4.91 -4.21 -3.36
C GLN A 148 -3.77 -4.51 -2.36
N THR A 149 -2.53 -4.61 -2.83
CA THR A 149 -1.37 -4.95 -2.00
C THR A 149 -0.79 -3.68 -1.39
N PRO A 150 -0.81 -3.52 -0.05
CA PRO A 150 -0.16 -2.39 0.60
C PRO A 150 1.35 -2.48 0.48
N ILE A 151 2.03 -1.35 0.53
CA ILE A 151 3.49 -1.31 0.67
C ILE A 151 3.86 -1.81 2.05
N HIS A 152 4.72 -2.84 2.05
CA HIS A 152 5.21 -3.46 3.28
C HIS A 152 6.73 -3.50 3.27
N VAL A 153 7.34 -2.88 4.27
CA VAL A 153 8.80 -2.87 4.47
C VAL A 153 9.14 -3.79 5.64
N PRO A 154 9.89 -4.89 5.43
CA PRO A 154 10.26 -5.81 6.50
C PRO A 154 11.05 -5.08 7.59
N GLN A 155 10.52 -5.06 8.82
CA GLN A 155 11.17 -4.37 9.94
C GLN A 155 12.34 -5.17 10.52
N LYS A 156 12.32 -6.49 10.34
CA LYS A 156 13.37 -7.39 10.81
C LYS A 156 13.77 -8.31 9.67
N LEU A 157 15.06 -8.48 9.51
CA LEU A 157 15.65 -9.38 8.55
C LEU A 157 16.48 -10.42 9.30
N SER A 158 16.22 -11.70 9.03
CA SER A 158 17.10 -12.76 9.47
C SER A 158 18.05 -13.14 8.34
N ARG A 159 19.33 -13.14 8.61
CA ARG A 159 20.37 -13.56 7.67
C ARG A 159 20.82 -14.97 8.02
N LYS A 160 20.84 -15.89 7.05
CA LYS A 160 21.60 -17.13 7.16
C LYS A 160 23.09 -16.79 7.16
N ILE A 161 23.78 -17.12 8.20
CA ILE A 161 25.25 -17.11 8.15
C ILE A 161 25.65 -18.41 7.48
N GLU A 162 26.46 -18.34 6.40
CA GLU A 162 27.19 -19.52 5.94
C GLU A 162 28.00 -20.07 7.10
N GLY A 163 27.47 -21.05 7.77
CA GLY A 163 28.15 -21.86 8.74
C GLY A 163 27.91 -23.30 8.36
N ASP A 164 28.81 -24.17 8.71
CA ASP A 164 28.76 -25.60 8.41
C ASP A 164 27.36 -26.18 8.50
N PRO A 165 26.99 -27.14 7.61
CA PRO A 165 25.71 -27.86 7.72
C PRO A 165 25.49 -28.29 9.17
N ILE A 166 24.24 -28.24 9.64
CA ILE A 166 23.94 -28.68 10.98
C ILE A 166 24.22 -30.17 11.01
N ALA A 167 25.35 -30.54 11.59
CA ALA A 167 25.60 -31.92 11.86
C ALA A 167 24.64 -32.37 12.96
N GLY A 168 24.06 -33.58 12.83
CA GLY A 168 23.13 -34.13 13.79
C GLY A 168 23.70 -34.28 15.21
N ASP A 169 25.03 -34.15 15.37
CA ASP A 169 25.75 -34.18 16.62
C ASP A 169 25.76 -32.85 17.40
N ARG A 170 25.21 -31.76 16.83
CA ARG A 170 25.10 -30.47 17.54
C ARG A 170 24.06 -30.51 18.65
N GLN A 171 24.35 -29.85 19.77
CA GLN A 171 23.41 -29.72 20.86
C GLN A 171 22.27 -28.75 20.49
N LEU A 172 21.06 -29.05 20.92
CA LEU A 172 19.88 -28.19 20.74
C LEU A 172 20.11 -26.76 21.27
N SER A 173 20.92 -26.63 22.33
CA SER A 173 21.32 -25.31 22.88
C SER A 173 22.15 -24.46 21.94
N GLU A 174 22.82 -25.08 20.96
CA GLU A 174 23.65 -24.40 19.96
C GLU A 174 22.86 -24.01 18.73
N LEU A 175 21.71 -24.67 18.48
CA LEU A 175 20.86 -24.45 17.33
C LEU A 175 19.95 -23.23 17.46
N ASN A 176 19.58 -22.88 18.69
CA ASN A 176 18.85 -21.65 18.94
C ASN A 176 18.86 -21.25 20.41
N ASN A 177 19.14 -20.00 20.65
CA ASN A 177 19.18 -19.46 21.99
C ASN A 177 17.76 -19.29 22.50
N ALA A 178 17.33 -20.15 23.39
CA ALA A 178 16.28 -19.94 24.36
C ALA A 178 14.81 -20.15 23.96
N ASP A 179 14.42 -20.34 22.71
CA ASP A 179 13.01 -20.20 22.34
C ASP A 179 12.30 -21.46 21.86
N PHE A 180 12.79 -22.66 22.23
CA PHE A 180 11.92 -23.84 22.18
C PHE A 180 10.85 -23.67 23.25
N ILE A 181 9.63 -23.42 22.80
CA ILE A 181 8.46 -23.22 23.65
C ILE A 181 7.85 -24.60 23.89
N GLU A 182 7.65 -24.93 25.17
CA GLU A 182 6.81 -26.02 25.55
C GLU A 182 5.43 -25.90 24.89
N GLY A 183 4.86 -27.03 24.50
CA GLY A 183 3.54 -27.03 23.92
C GLY A 183 3.16 -28.34 23.28
N GLU A 184 2.04 -28.31 22.57
CA GLU A 184 1.45 -29.48 21.92
C GLU A 184 1.79 -29.44 20.42
N LEU A 185 2.37 -30.55 19.93
CA LEU A 185 2.50 -30.82 18.50
C LEU A 185 1.32 -31.66 18.05
N ASN A 186 0.40 -31.06 17.30
CA ASN A 186 -0.79 -31.70 16.79
C ASN A 186 -0.57 -32.16 15.35
N LEU A 187 -0.73 -33.46 15.10
CA LEU A 187 -0.56 -34.08 13.79
C LEU A 187 -1.83 -34.82 13.40
N THR A 188 -2.22 -34.69 12.13
CA THR A 188 -3.28 -35.55 11.56
C THR A 188 -2.62 -36.56 10.63
N VAL A 189 -2.78 -37.84 10.97
CA VAL A 189 -2.20 -38.98 10.24
C VAL A 189 -3.31 -39.74 9.55
N THR A 190 -3.18 -39.98 8.27
CA THR A 190 -4.11 -40.80 7.46
C THR A 190 -3.37 -42.04 7.02
N ASN A 191 -3.98 -43.22 7.22
CA ASN A 191 -3.45 -44.51 6.75
C ASN A 191 -3.84 -44.77 5.29
N GLY A 192 -3.27 -45.79 4.66
CA GLY A 192 -3.55 -46.18 3.28
C GLY A 192 -5.01 -46.55 3.00
N ASP A 193 -5.79 -46.90 3.99
CA ASP A 193 -7.24 -47.16 3.91
C ASP A 193 -8.07 -45.86 3.91
N GLY A 194 -7.43 -44.67 4.05
CA GLY A 194 -8.08 -43.37 4.11
C GLY A 194 -8.70 -43.05 5.49
N LYS A 195 -8.37 -43.81 6.53
CA LYS A 195 -8.75 -43.47 7.90
C LYS A 195 -7.74 -42.51 8.50
N TYR A 196 -8.21 -41.49 9.17
CA TYR A 196 -7.38 -40.47 9.80
C TYR A 196 -7.56 -40.42 11.29
N HIS A 197 -6.48 -40.15 12.00
CA HIS A 197 -6.46 -39.92 13.44
C HIS A 197 -5.62 -38.68 13.73
N SER A 198 -6.12 -37.85 14.65
CA SER A 198 -5.32 -36.74 15.20
C SER A 198 -4.54 -37.24 16.39
N ILE A 199 -3.25 -37.01 16.39
CA ILE A 199 -2.34 -37.37 17.50
C ILE A 199 -1.73 -36.09 18.06
N THR A 200 -1.53 -36.04 19.35
CA THR A 200 -0.90 -34.91 20.05
C THR A 200 0.32 -35.42 20.79
N VAL A 201 1.45 -34.77 20.57
CA VAL A 201 2.69 -34.99 21.32
C VAL A 201 2.94 -33.78 22.21
N ASN A 202 2.94 -33.98 23.53
CA ASN A 202 3.21 -32.92 24.50
C ASN A 202 4.72 -32.83 24.73
N ILE A 203 5.30 -31.66 24.47
CA ILE A 203 6.72 -31.40 24.64
C ILE A 203 6.88 -30.43 25.81
N THR A 204 7.60 -30.85 26.83
CA THR A 204 7.82 -30.09 28.07
C THR A 204 9.31 -30.05 28.42
N THR A 205 9.70 -29.10 29.26
CA THR A 205 11.08 -29.02 29.78
C THR A 205 11.21 -29.63 31.18
N ASP A 206 10.12 -30.07 31.77
CA ASP A 206 10.07 -30.58 33.15
C ASP A 206 9.89 -32.11 33.26
N GLY A 207 9.90 -32.82 32.13
CA GLY A 207 9.74 -34.25 32.05
C GLY A 207 8.32 -34.76 32.36
N THR A 208 7.31 -33.89 32.35
CA THR A 208 5.91 -34.26 32.60
C THR A 208 5.13 -34.55 31.32
N GLY A 209 5.67 -34.21 30.15
CA GLY A 209 5.09 -34.42 28.83
C GLY A 209 5.40 -35.80 28.23
N ASP A 210 5.00 -35.98 26.98
CA ASP A 210 5.33 -37.19 26.20
C ASP A 210 6.82 -37.18 25.82
N MET A 211 7.41 -36.01 25.72
CA MET A 211 8.81 -35.77 25.35
C MET A 211 9.39 -34.64 26.21
N ASP A 212 10.61 -34.85 26.70
CA ASP A 212 11.35 -33.85 27.46
C ASP A 212 12.30 -33.07 26.52
N LEU A 213 12.15 -31.75 26.48
CA LEU A 213 13.02 -30.88 25.71
C LEU A 213 14.30 -30.59 26.50
N ASN A 214 15.27 -31.48 26.38
CA ASN A 214 16.55 -31.32 27.01
C ASN A 214 17.53 -30.57 26.11
N LYS A 215 17.83 -29.31 26.46
CA LYS A 215 18.70 -28.44 25.70
C LYS A 215 20.15 -28.93 25.53
N THR A 216 20.54 -29.92 26.28
CA THR A 216 21.90 -30.54 26.20
C THR A 216 21.92 -31.75 25.27
N GLU A 217 20.80 -32.20 24.77
CA GLU A 217 20.71 -33.28 23.79
C GLU A 217 21.20 -32.82 22.40
N THR A 218 21.69 -33.80 21.65
CA THR A 218 22.01 -33.58 20.23
C THR A 218 20.75 -33.61 19.40
N LEU A 219 20.76 -32.95 18.26
CA LEU A 219 19.65 -32.94 17.33
C LEU A 219 19.22 -34.34 16.92
N ASP A 220 20.18 -35.24 16.68
CA ASP A 220 19.90 -36.65 16.32
C ASP A 220 19.14 -37.36 17.41
N THR A 221 19.53 -37.16 18.68
CA THR A 221 18.85 -37.79 19.82
C THR A 221 17.43 -37.26 19.96
N PHE A 222 17.27 -35.96 19.84
CA PHE A 222 15.98 -35.31 19.89
C PHE A 222 15.03 -35.79 18.77
N ILE A 223 15.51 -35.87 17.52
CA ILE A 223 14.75 -36.37 16.38
C ILE A 223 14.38 -37.83 16.54
N TYR A 224 15.28 -38.66 17.04
CA TYR A 224 15.01 -40.07 17.34
C TYR A 224 13.93 -40.22 18.40
N ASP A 225 13.97 -39.42 19.47
CA ASP A 225 12.95 -39.45 20.51
C ASP A 225 11.62 -38.94 20.00
N LEU A 226 11.61 -37.89 19.19
CA LEU A 226 10.40 -37.36 18.52
C LEU A 226 9.77 -38.42 17.60
N GLU A 227 10.57 -39.08 16.75
CA GLU A 227 10.13 -40.16 15.88
C GLU A 227 9.48 -41.30 16.73
N THR A 228 10.15 -41.68 17.79
CA THR A 228 9.67 -42.75 18.71
C THR A 228 8.34 -42.38 19.35
N GLN A 229 8.18 -41.16 19.85
CA GLN A 229 6.93 -40.70 20.47
C GLN A 229 5.80 -40.56 19.44
N VAL A 230 6.07 -39.98 18.30
CA VAL A 230 5.09 -39.89 17.20
C VAL A 230 4.63 -41.30 16.79
N GLN A 231 5.58 -42.23 16.57
CA GLN A 231 5.24 -43.59 16.17
C GLN A 231 4.44 -44.35 17.25
N ASN A 232 4.74 -44.17 18.54
CA ASN A 232 3.98 -44.75 19.64
C ASN A 232 2.54 -44.22 19.70
N LYS A 233 2.36 -42.94 19.48
CA LYS A 233 1.03 -42.30 19.41
C LYS A 233 0.24 -42.82 18.19
N ILE A 234 0.88 -42.97 17.04
CA ILE A 234 0.30 -43.56 15.84
C ILE A 234 -0.16 -44.98 16.11
N ASN A 235 0.71 -45.85 16.67
CA ASN A 235 0.38 -47.23 16.97
C ASN A 235 -0.78 -47.32 17.95
N THR A 236 -0.89 -46.39 18.89
CA THR A 236 -2.00 -46.34 19.85
C THR A 236 -3.31 -45.88 19.19
N ALA A 237 -3.24 -44.83 18.33
CA ALA A 237 -4.40 -44.29 17.65
C ALA A 237 -4.99 -45.27 16.62
N PHE A 238 -4.12 -46.03 15.93
CA PHE A 238 -4.51 -47.05 14.95
C PHE A 238 -4.60 -48.47 15.54
N ALA A 239 -4.86 -48.59 16.84
CA ALA A 239 -4.99 -49.91 17.48
C ALA A 239 -6.09 -50.77 16.84
N GLY A 240 -5.71 -51.85 16.16
CA GLY A 240 -6.60 -52.74 15.39
C GLY A 240 -6.73 -52.39 13.90
N GLU A 241 -6.01 -51.42 13.43
CA GLU A 241 -5.89 -51.02 12.02
C GLU A 241 -4.43 -51.12 11.54
N VAL A 242 -4.19 -50.93 10.26
CA VAL A 242 -2.82 -50.84 9.76
C VAL A 242 -2.27 -49.47 10.14
N ALA A 243 -1.31 -49.45 11.04
CA ALA A 243 -0.64 -48.21 11.44
C ALA A 243 0.48 -47.86 10.48
N PRO A 244 0.51 -46.66 9.91
CA PRO A 244 1.62 -46.22 9.07
C PRO A 244 2.89 -46.04 9.93
N THR A 245 4.05 -46.21 9.29
CA THR A 245 5.34 -45.99 9.89
C THR A 245 5.85 -44.58 9.50
N VAL A 246 6.18 -43.78 10.50
CA VAL A 246 6.80 -42.46 10.29
C VAL A 246 8.28 -42.58 10.56
N LYS A 247 9.09 -42.01 9.71
CA LYS A 247 10.54 -41.89 9.87
C LYS A 247 10.94 -40.42 9.69
N ILE A 248 11.78 -39.95 10.59
CA ILE A 248 12.31 -38.60 10.61
C ILE A 248 13.82 -38.70 10.44
N GLU A 249 14.35 -38.11 9.38
CA GLU A 249 15.79 -38.15 9.07
C GLU A 249 16.35 -36.72 8.99
N VAL A 250 17.54 -36.52 9.50
CA VAL A 250 18.30 -35.29 9.35
C VAL A 250 19.37 -35.57 8.29
N SER A 251 19.39 -34.75 7.22
CA SER A 251 20.44 -34.85 6.21
C SER A 251 21.71 -34.15 6.68
N ASP A 252 22.85 -34.51 6.06
CA ASP A 252 24.13 -33.83 6.30
C ASP A 252 24.08 -32.33 5.96
N GLU A 253 23.06 -31.89 5.22
CA GLU A 253 22.81 -30.49 4.86
C GLU A 253 21.90 -29.78 5.87
N GLY A 254 21.51 -30.44 6.98
CA GLY A 254 20.67 -29.88 8.03
C GLY A 254 19.18 -29.82 7.68
N THR A 255 18.74 -30.58 6.68
CA THR A 255 17.30 -30.70 6.37
C THR A 255 16.70 -31.87 7.14
N VAL A 256 15.56 -31.64 7.81
CA VAL A 256 14.79 -32.68 8.49
C VAL A 256 13.72 -33.19 7.52
N THR A 257 13.78 -34.46 7.20
CA THR A 257 12.86 -35.12 6.27
C THR A 257 11.91 -36.04 7.04
N TRP A 258 10.62 -35.83 6.89
CA TRP A 258 9.59 -36.75 7.41
C TRP A 258 9.13 -37.65 6.30
N SER A 259 9.18 -38.94 6.52
CA SER A 259 8.65 -39.93 5.60
C SER A 259 7.58 -40.74 6.28
N ILE A 260 6.48 -40.99 5.58
CA ILE A 260 5.41 -41.90 6.05
C ILE A 260 5.32 -43.06 5.07
N THR A 261 5.42 -44.27 5.60
CA THR A 261 5.31 -45.51 4.82
C THR A 261 4.17 -46.39 5.37
N ASP A 262 3.36 -46.93 4.48
CA ASP A 262 2.29 -47.87 4.80
C ASP A 262 2.39 -49.08 3.86
N THR A 263 1.96 -50.24 4.37
CA THR A 263 1.87 -51.49 3.59
C THR A 263 0.68 -51.51 2.63
N ALA A 264 -0.27 -50.57 2.77
CA ALA A 264 -1.41 -50.44 1.88
C ALA A 264 -1.12 -49.39 0.79
N THR A 265 -1.42 -49.70 -0.45
CA THR A 265 -0.92 -49.08 -1.67
C THR A 265 -1.48 -47.69 -2.00
N GLU A 266 -2.33 -47.06 -1.21
CA GLU A 266 -2.96 -45.78 -1.59
C GLU A 266 -3.23 -44.81 -0.43
N LYS A 267 -2.56 -43.71 -0.33
CA LYS A 267 -2.98 -42.46 0.37
C LYS A 267 -2.63 -42.26 1.85
N SER A 268 -1.54 -42.78 2.37
CA SER A 268 -1.07 -42.32 3.68
C SER A 268 -0.64 -40.82 3.59
N SER A 269 -1.06 -40.03 4.54
CA SER A 269 -0.63 -38.63 4.65
C SER A 269 -0.37 -38.24 6.12
N LEU A 270 0.56 -37.32 6.29
CA LEU A 270 0.86 -36.70 7.57
C LEU A 270 0.68 -35.17 7.41
N GLU A 271 -0.18 -34.59 8.19
CA GLU A 271 -0.41 -33.15 8.19
C GLU A 271 -0.16 -32.60 9.59
N ILE A 272 0.53 -31.46 9.67
CA ILE A 272 0.72 -30.74 10.93
C ILE A 272 -0.46 -29.78 11.08
N ASP A 273 -1.19 -29.92 12.18
CA ASP A 273 -2.32 -29.07 12.47
C ASP A 273 -1.82 -27.65 12.86
N PRO A 274 -2.34 -26.59 12.24
CA PRO A 274 -2.02 -25.22 12.61
C PRO A 274 -2.41 -24.85 14.04
N SER A 275 -3.19 -25.70 14.74
CA SER A 275 -3.49 -25.55 16.17
C SER A 275 -2.33 -25.96 17.09
N SER A 276 -1.20 -26.46 16.55
CA SER A 276 0.00 -26.76 17.33
C SER A 276 0.46 -25.54 18.10
N THR A 277 0.63 -25.68 19.42
CA THR A 277 1.01 -24.57 20.32
C THR A 277 2.51 -24.48 20.55
N THR A 278 3.26 -25.56 20.23
CA THR A 278 4.72 -25.51 20.25
C THR A 278 5.26 -24.74 19.05
N ASN A 279 6.36 -24.03 19.26
CA ASN A 279 7.07 -23.36 18.17
C ASN A 279 8.06 -24.28 17.44
N ILE A 280 8.09 -25.56 17.76
CA ILE A 280 8.93 -26.54 17.06
C ILE A 280 8.66 -26.50 15.56
N SER A 281 7.39 -26.36 15.14
CA SER A 281 7.03 -26.22 13.75
C SER A 281 7.64 -24.96 13.10
N SER A 282 7.71 -23.83 13.80
CA SER A 282 8.26 -22.58 13.28
C SER A 282 9.77 -22.52 13.41
N ASN A 283 10.35 -23.06 14.48
CA ASN A 283 11.80 -23.01 14.73
C ASN A 283 12.58 -24.02 13.90
N PHE A 284 11.97 -25.14 13.55
CA PHE A 284 12.52 -26.11 12.61
C PHE A 284 12.12 -25.83 11.15
N GLY A 285 11.51 -24.67 10.86
CA GLY A 285 11.19 -24.26 9.49
C GLY A 285 10.23 -25.21 8.76
N PHE A 286 9.19 -25.70 9.40
CA PHE A 286 8.16 -26.54 8.75
C PHE A 286 7.40 -25.76 7.67
N TYR A 287 8.09 -25.39 6.59
CA TYR A 287 7.49 -24.77 5.42
C TYR A 287 7.56 -25.71 4.23
N LYS A 288 6.37 -26.10 3.81
CA LYS A 288 6.03 -26.65 2.50
C LYS A 288 6.34 -28.12 2.23
N VAL A 289 5.23 -28.83 2.10
CA VAL A 289 5.13 -30.18 1.55
C VAL A 289 5.52 -30.18 0.06
N THR A 290 6.55 -30.91 -0.31
CA THR A 290 6.77 -31.29 -1.70
C THR A 290 6.32 -32.73 -1.86
N GLU A 291 5.23 -32.98 -2.61
CA GLU A 291 4.79 -34.32 -2.96
C GLU A 291 5.81 -34.97 -3.88
N GLY A 292 6.58 -35.91 -3.34
CA GLY A 292 7.40 -36.81 -4.13
C GLY A 292 6.55 -37.98 -4.62
N THR A 293 6.34 -38.10 -5.90
CA THR A 293 5.62 -39.23 -6.51
C THR A 293 6.59 -40.33 -6.91
N ASP A 294 6.89 -41.26 -6.01
CA ASP A 294 7.42 -42.55 -6.38
C ASP A 294 6.28 -43.57 -6.36
N ALA A 295 6.16 -44.32 -7.49
CA ALA A 295 5.01 -45.19 -7.75
C ALA A 295 4.93 -46.46 -6.88
N GLU A 296 5.91 -46.75 -6.04
CA GLU A 296 5.99 -47.96 -5.19
C GLU A 296 6.11 -47.68 -3.70
N SER A 297 6.34 -46.43 -3.27
CA SER A 297 6.31 -46.01 -1.88
C SER A 297 5.97 -44.53 -1.89
N LYS A 298 4.77 -44.15 -1.40
CA LYS A 298 4.46 -42.73 -1.21
C LYS A 298 5.25 -42.22 -0.01
N THR A 299 6.49 -41.81 -0.26
CA THR A 299 7.29 -41.06 0.67
C THR A 299 6.91 -39.61 0.50
N LEU A 300 6.11 -39.07 1.39
CA LEU A 300 5.90 -37.63 1.51
C LEU A 300 7.14 -37.07 2.18
N THR A 301 8.01 -36.48 1.38
CA THR A 301 9.20 -35.82 1.88
C THR A 301 8.83 -34.40 2.27
N TYR A 302 8.69 -34.15 3.55
CA TYR A 302 8.61 -32.80 4.11
C TYR A 302 10.03 -32.32 4.30
N VAL A 303 10.50 -31.47 3.41
CA VAL A 303 11.81 -30.82 3.58
C VAL A 303 11.63 -29.72 4.59
N VAL A 304 12.04 -30.02 5.81
CA VAL A 304 12.16 -29.03 6.86
C VAL A 304 13.62 -28.55 6.79
N SER A 305 13.84 -27.40 6.21
CA SER A 305 15.12 -26.75 6.41
C SER A 305 15.15 -26.19 7.83
N VAL A 306 15.89 -26.85 8.70
CA VAL A 306 16.27 -26.23 9.96
C VAL A 306 17.16 -25.05 9.59
N ASP A 307 16.61 -23.84 9.68
CA ASP A 307 17.40 -22.65 9.50
C ASP A 307 18.20 -22.40 10.79
N PRO A 308 19.50 -22.72 10.83
CA PRO A 308 20.32 -22.53 12.03
C PRO A 308 20.53 -21.04 12.35
N ALA A 309 20.01 -20.17 11.51
CA ALA A 309 20.31 -18.76 11.54
C ALA A 309 19.15 -17.90 12.06
N VAL A 310 18.04 -18.45 12.50
CA VAL A 310 17.06 -17.68 13.28
C VAL A 310 17.50 -17.61 14.74
N SER A 311 18.77 -17.28 14.97
CA SER A 311 19.19 -16.76 16.26
C SER A 311 18.71 -15.33 16.38
N PRO A 312 18.11 -14.91 17.51
CA PRO A 312 17.82 -13.51 17.79
C PRO A 312 19.04 -12.59 17.60
N ASP A 313 20.24 -13.12 17.77
CA ASP A 313 21.53 -12.42 17.56
C ASP A 313 21.85 -12.15 16.08
N ASN A 314 21.16 -12.80 15.14
CA ASN A 314 21.33 -12.62 13.70
C ASN A 314 20.17 -11.85 13.06
N MET A 315 19.19 -11.42 13.84
CA MET A 315 18.13 -10.54 13.37
C MET A 315 18.63 -9.10 13.32
N THR A 316 18.65 -8.54 12.13
CA THR A 316 18.93 -7.12 11.93
C THR A 316 17.62 -6.34 11.88
N SER A 317 17.61 -5.19 12.55
CA SER A 317 16.47 -4.29 12.55
C SER A 317 16.59 -3.28 11.41
N LEU A 318 15.45 -2.82 10.92
CA LEU A 318 15.39 -1.75 9.92
C LEU A 318 15.99 -0.46 10.51
N ALA A 319 17.08 0.03 9.92
CA ALA A 319 17.70 1.28 10.30
C ALA A 319 17.04 2.48 9.61
N SER A 320 16.77 2.35 8.31
CA SER A 320 16.14 3.39 7.51
C SER A 320 15.55 2.81 6.23
N TYR A 321 14.65 3.55 5.60
CA TYR A 321 14.19 3.25 4.25
C TYR A 321 14.25 4.51 3.39
N THR A 322 14.39 4.32 2.09
CA THR A 322 14.40 5.40 1.09
C THR A 322 13.54 4.98 -0.10
N ILE A 323 12.95 5.98 -0.76
CA ILE A 323 12.11 5.76 -1.92
C ILE A 323 12.93 6.16 -3.15
N GLY A 324 13.07 5.27 -4.13
CA GLY A 324 13.76 5.54 -5.39
C GLY A 324 12.95 6.45 -6.33
N ALA A 325 13.61 6.99 -7.34
CA ALA A 325 12.97 7.84 -8.34
C ALA A 325 11.92 7.08 -9.20
N ASP A 326 12.06 5.78 -9.29
CA ASP A 326 11.16 4.84 -9.96
C ASP A 326 10.02 4.32 -9.05
N GLY A 327 10.01 4.74 -7.79
CA GLY A 327 9.03 4.32 -6.80
C GLY A 327 9.41 3.05 -6.04
N THR A 328 10.58 2.47 -6.28
CA THR A 328 11.08 1.35 -5.50
C THR A 328 11.44 1.78 -4.08
N VAL A 329 11.09 0.97 -3.10
CA VAL A 329 11.46 1.22 -1.70
C VAL A 329 12.71 0.41 -1.38
N GLU A 330 13.78 1.10 -1.01
CA GLU A 330 15.03 0.48 -0.52
C GLU A 330 15.01 0.51 1.01
N ALA A 331 15.08 -0.65 1.64
CA ALA A 331 15.23 -0.81 3.07
C ALA A 331 16.69 -1.05 3.44
N THR A 332 17.22 -0.28 4.38
CA THR A 332 18.60 -0.44 4.90
C THR A 332 18.52 -0.87 6.36
N TYR A 333 19.29 -1.91 6.70
CA TYR A 333 19.30 -2.52 8.02
C TYR A 333 20.54 -2.12 8.82
N ASP A 334 20.50 -2.33 10.15
CA ASP A 334 21.58 -1.93 11.10
C ASP A 334 22.94 -2.53 10.77
N ASN A 335 22.98 -3.70 10.12
CA ASN A 335 24.20 -4.34 9.65
C ASN A 335 24.76 -3.77 8.34
N GLY A 336 24.08 -2.80 7.73
CA GLY A 336 24.40 -2.19 6.45
C GLY A 336 23.89 -2.94 5.23
N ASP A 337 23.17 -4.03 5.42
CA ASP A 337 22.51 -4.75 4.33
C ASP A 337 21.32 -3.95 3.80
N LYS A 338 21.04 -4.10 2.50
CA LYS A 338 19.95 -3.40 1.84
C LYS A 338 19.07 -4.37 1.07
N ILE A 339 17.77 -4.14 1.11
CA ILE A 339 16.81 -4.82 0.25
C ILE A 339 16.17 -3.79 -0.66
N THR A 340 16.12 -4.09 -1.93
CA THR A 340 15.40 -3.33 -2.96
C THR A 340 14.72 -4.28 -3.92
N VAL A 341 13.94 -3.74 -4.84
CA VAL A 341 13.25 -4.49 -5.88
C VAL A 341 13.70 -3.96 -7.24
N PHE A 342 13.85 -4.86 -8.21
CA PHE A 342 14.12 -4.50 -9.59
C PHE A 342 13.22 -5.31 -10.53
N LEU A 343 13.09 -4.84 -11.77
CA LEU A 343 12.42 -5.58 -12.84
C LEU A 343 13.43 -6.45 -13.58
N ASP A 344 13.12 -7.75 -13.71
CA ASP A 344 13.90 -8.67 -14.52
C ASP A 344 13.63 -8.49 -16.03
N ASP A 345 14.35 -9.25 -16.86
CA ASP A 345 14.20 -9.23 -18.33
C ASP A 345 12.79 -9.68 -18.80
N ALA A 346 12.03 -10.35 -17.94
CA ALA A 346 10.65 -10.77 -18.16
C ALA A 346 9.62 -9.75 -17.66
N ASN A 347 10.06 -8.57 -17.19
CA ASN A 347 9.25 -7.54 -16.53
C ASN A 347 8.51 -8.06 -15.27
N GLN A 348 9.16 -8.93 -14.49
CA GLN A 348 8.68 -9.37 -13.20
C GLN A 348 9.50 -8.71 -12.09
N PHE A 349 8.83 -8.34 -10.99
CA PHE A 349 9.52 -7.79 -9.83
C PHE A 349 10.28 -8.89 -9.10
N GLN A 350 11.55 -8.64 -8.84
CA GLN A 350 12.43 -9.52 -8.09
C GLN A 350 13.08 -8.75 -6.94
N PHE A 351 13.24 -9.42 -5.80
CA PHE A 351 14.02 -8.84 -4.71
C PHE A 351 15.51 -8.88 -5.04
N GLN A 352 16.17 -7.77 -4.75
CA GLN A 352 17.61 -7.66 -4.77
C GLN A 352 18.12 -7.38 -3.36
N TYR A 353 19.04 -8.19 -2.92
CA TYR A 353 19.69 -8.09 -1.63
C TYR A 353 21.13 -7.64 -1.82
N VAL A 354 21.51 -6.56 -1.16
CA VAL A 354 22.87 -6.00 -1.25
C VAL A 354 23.53 -6.10 0.10
N THR A 355 24.63 -6.84 0.17
CA THR A 355 25.45 -6.97 1.39
C THR A 355 26.81 -6.33 1.17
N ALA A 356 27.61 -6.24 2.23
CA ALA A 356 29.02 -5.86 2.12
C ALA A 356 29.84 -6.81 1.21
N SER A 357 29.36 -8.05 1.00
CA SER A 357 30.03 -9.09 0.19
C SER A 357 29.58 -9.10 -1.28
N GLY A 358 28.48 -8.46 -1.64
CA GLY A 358 27.98 -8.45 -3.02
C GLY A 358 26.50 -8.16 -3.18
N VAL A 359 26.05 -8.24 -4.41
CA VAL A 359 24.64 -8.07 -4.83
C VAL A 359 24.11 -9.44 -5.19
N TYR A 360 22.95 -9.77 -4.67
CA TYR A 360 22.30 -11.07 -4.83
C TYR A 360 20.86 -10.90 -5.27
N ILE A 361 20.36 -11.81 -6.11
CA ILE A 361 18.98 -11.82 -6.60
C ILE A 361 18.23 -12.95 -5.89
N TYR A 362 17.06 -12.63 -5.30
CA TYR A 362 16.24 -13.63 -4.65
C TYR A 362 15.58 -14.54 -5.68
N GLY A 363 15.79 -15.84 -5.56
CA GLY A 363 15.20 -16.85 -6.46
C GLY A 363 16.17 -17.53 -7.44
N ASP A 364 17.39 -17.03 -7.61
CA ASP A 364 18.44 -17.81 -8.24
C ASP A 364 18.83 -18.97 -7.33
N ASN A 365 19.05 -20.17 -7.93
CA ASN A 365 19.46 -21.38 -7.22
C ASN A 365 20.86 -21.28 -6.59
N ASP A 366 21.21 -20.15 -6.02
CA ASP A 366 22.41 -20.00 -5.23
C ASP A 366 22.12 -20.46 -3.79
N PRO A 367 22.71 -21.57 -3.34
CA PRO A 367 22.47 -22.12 -2.01
C PRO A 367 22.85 -21.15 -0.87
N THR A 368 23.64 -20.11 -1.17
CA THR A 368 24.02 -19.08 -0.20
C THR A 368 22.93 -18.05 0.04
N LEU A 369 21.90 -18.01 -0.81
CA LEU A 369 20.83 -17.00 -0.83
C LEU A 369 19.46 -17.49 -0.38
N SER A 370 19.30 -18.79 -0.19
CA SER A 370 18.05 -19.35 0.38
C SER A 370 17.75 -18.88 1.82
N ALA A 371 18.48 -17.90 2.27
CA ALA A 371 18.67 -17.53 3.66
C ALA A 371 18.00 -16.25 4.12
N VAL A 372 17.37 -15.50 3.25
CA VAL A 372 16.51 -14.40 3.69
C VAL A 372 15.10 -14.94 3.86
N THR A 373 14.75 -15.39 5.05
CA THR A 373 13.38 -15.74 5.40
C THR A 373 12.54 -14.48 5.48
N MET A 374 12.23 -13.89 4.33
CA MET A 374 11.06 -13.03 4.23
C MET A 374 9.85 -13.95 4.27
N ASN A 375 8.89 -13.64 5.13
CA ASN A 375 7.61 -14.33 5.06
C ASN A 375 6.97 -14.04 3.69
N PRO A 376 6.96 -14.97 2.72
CA PRO A 376 6.51 -14.70 1.36
C PRO A 376 5.01 -14.43 1.27
N ASN A 377 4.27 -14.67 2.37
CA ASN A 377 2.86 -14.34 2.48
C ASN A 377 2.62 -12.89 2.90
N VAL A 378 3.63 -12.21 3.44
CA VAL A 378 3.52 -10.85 3.98
C VAL A 378 4.30 -9.85 3.11
N CYS A 379 5.48 -10.22 2.64
CA CYS A 379 6.30 -9.35 1.80
C CYS A 379 6.46 -9.94 0.40
N LYS A 380 5.85 -9.29 -0.58
CA LYS A 380 6.00 -9.62 -2.00
C LYS A 380 6.84 -8.53 -2.67
N PRO A 381 7.58 -8.82 -3.75
CA PRO A 381 8.33 -7.78 -4.46
C PRO A 381 7.47 -6.58 -4.85
N GLU A 382 6.24 -6.82 -5.27
CA GLU A 382 5.25 -5.81 -5.61
C GLU A 382 4.92 -4.87 -4.44
N SER A 383 5.01 -5.35 -3.20
CA SER A 383 4.76 -4.54 -2.00
C SER A 383 5.90 -3.57 -1.64
N MET A 384 7.00 -3.57 -2.37
CA MET A 384 8.10 -2.62 -2.18
C MET A 384 8.26 -1.66 -3.36
N VAL A 385 7.25 -1.51 -4.20
CA VAL A 385 7.23 -0.55 -5.31
C VAL A 385 5.97 0.27 -5.24
N MET A 386 6.08 1.60 -5.27
CA MET A 386 4.94 2.52 -5.16
C MET A 386 4.09 2.50 -6.42
N GLN A 387 2.79 2.34 -6.25
CA GLN A 387 1.82 2.49 -7.33
C GLN A 387 1.49 3.97 -7.57
N ILE A 388 1.58 4.40 -8.82
CA ILE A 388 1.18 5.73 -9.27
C ILE A 388 0.00 5.58 -10.22
N ALA A 389 -1.05 6.36 -9.97
CA ALA A 389 -2.21 6.44 -10.85
C ALA A 389 -2.13 7.67 -11.73
N THR A 390 -2.44 7.53 -13.02
CA THR A 390 -2.71 8.64 -13.92
C THR A 390 -4.17 8.63 -14.34
N VAL A 391 -4.74 9.81 -14.50
CA VAL A 391 -6.13 10.00 -14.89
C VAL A 391 -6.19 10.79 -16.19
N THR A 392 -7.12 10.42 -17.07
CA THR A 392 -7.29 11.10 -18.34
C THR A 392 -7.84 12.52 -18.17
N ASN A 393 -8.75 12.72 -17.21
CA ASN A 393 -9.35 14.03 -16.91
C ASN A 393 -9.29 14.30 -15.40
N GLU A 394 -8.29 15.08 -14.98
CA GLU A 394 -8.12 15.47 -13.57
C GLU A 394 -9.27 16.33 -13.04
N ALA A 395 -9.93 17.09 -13.92
CA ALA A 395 -11.08 17.91 -13.53
C ALA A 395 -12.31 17.09 -13.11
N GLY A 396 -12.36 15.82 -13.51
CA GLY A 396 -13.39 14.86 -13.10
C GLY A 396 -13.20 14.27 -11.72
N LEU A 397 -12.04 14.49 -11.08
CA LEU A 397 -11.75 14.02 -9.73
C LEU A 397 -12.62 14.73 -8.70
N VAL A 398 -13.16 13.97 -7.76
CA VAL A 398 -13.97 14.48 -6.65
C VAL A 398 -13.10 14.61 -5.41
N SER A 399 -12.99 15.83 -4.90
CA SER A 399 -12.22 16.13 -3.68
C SER A 399 -12.91 15.54 -2.45
N GLN A 400 -12.13 14.87 -1.63
CA GLN A 400 -12.48 14.42 -0.29
C GLN A 400 -11.73 15.24 0.76
N ALA A 401 -11.94 14.93 2.05
CA ALA A 401 -11.12 15.50 3.13
C ALA A 401 -9.65 15.08 2.96
N ASP A 402 -8.74 15.77 3.64
CA ASP A 402 -7.32 15.40 3.77
C ASP A 402 -6.53 15.30 2.45
N ASN A 403 -6.86 16.17 1.48
CA ASN A 403 -6.24 16.20 0.14
C ASN A 403 -6.33 14.87 -0.62
N LEU A 404 -7.40 14.11 -0.33
CA LEU A 404 -7.74 12.89 -1.05
C LEU A 404 -8.68 13.20 -2.22
N TRP A 405 -8.59 12.36 -3.23
CA TRP A 405 -9.40 12.41 -4.43
C TRP A 405 -10.02 11.05 -4.69
N THR A 406 -11.29 11.05 -5.08
CA THR A 406 -11.98 9.86 -5.58
C THR A 406 -12.24 10.00 -7.07
N ILE A 407 -12.30 8.86 -7.74
CA ILE A 407 -12.61 8.77 -9.16
C ILE A 407 -14.08 9.17 -9.34
N GLY A 408 -14.31 10.22 -10.12
CA GLY A 408 -15.65 10.71 -10.48
C GLY A 408 -16.13 10.14 -11.81
N PRO A 409 -17.40 10.35 -12.17
CA PRO A 409 -17.96 9.83 -13.41
C PRO A 409 -17.31 10.39 -14.69
N ASP A 410 -16.67 11.56 -14.61
CA ASP A 410 -16.04 12.26 -15.73
C ASP A 410 -14.50 12.22 -15.67
N THR A 411 -13.93 11.37 -14.83
CA THR A 411 -12.47 11.20 -14.69
C THR A 411 -11.86 10.51 -15.91
N GLY A 412 -12.66 9.69 -16.62
CA GLY A 412 -12.18 8.87 -17.71
C GLY A 412 -11.43 7.64 -17.24
N GLU A 413 -10.55 7.14 -18.07
CA GLU A 413 -9.70 5.98 -17.78
C GLU A 413 -8.64 6.34 -16.75
N VAL A 414 -8.46 5.47 -15.76
CA VAL A 414 -7.40 5.55 -14.75
C VAL A 414 -6.42 4.42 -15.00
N ILE A 415 -5.15 4.77 -15.15
CA ILE A 415 -4.08 3.81 -15.41
C ILE A 415 -3.18 3.78 -14.18
N TYR A 416 -2.95 2.59 -13.65
CA TYR A 416 -2.07 2.33 -12.53
C TYR A 416 -0.75 1.74 -13.02
N THR A 417 0.36 2.32 -12.59
CA THR A 417 1.70 1.95 -13.06
C THR A 417 2.75 2.33 -12.03
N MET A 418 4.02 2.14 -12.34
CA MET A 418 5.16 2.64 -11.57
C MET A 418 5.46 4.10 -11.89
N ALA A 419 6.22 4.76 -11.00
CA ALA A 419 6.75 6.08 -11.27
C ALA A 419 7.69 6.08 -12.49
N GLY A 420 7.61 7.14 -13.30
CA GLY A 420 8.44 7.30 -14.49
C GLY A 420 8.00 6.49 -15.73
N GLN A 421 6.93 5.69 -15.63
CA GLN A 421 6.38 4.92 -16.74
C GLN A 421 5.06 5.52 -17.25
N MET A 422 4.69 5.25 -18.51
CA MET A 422 3.42 5.66 -19.13
C MET A 422 3.10 7.16 -18.98
N GLY A 423 4.11 8.01 -18.89
CA GLY A 423 3.95 9.46 -18.74
C GLY A 423 3.77 9.93 -17.29
N THR A 424 3.88 9.03 -16.30
CA THR A 424 3.96 9.43 -14.90
C THR A 424 5.23 10.18 -14.59
N GLY A 425 5.19 11.11 -13.63
CA GLY A 425 6.38 11.74 -13.09
C GLY A 425 7.24 10.77 -12.29
N GLY A 426 8.55 11.03 -12.22
CA GLY A 426 9.44 10.36 -11.28
C GLY A 426 9.21 10.86 -9.85
N ILE A 427 9.63 10.08 -8.86
CA ILE A 427 9.53 10.45 -7.44
C ILE A 427 10.82 11.17 -7.04
N VAL A 428 10.67 12.28 -6.31
CA VAL A 428 11.76 13.00 -5.66
C VAL A 428 11.58 12.86 -4.16
N THR A 429 12.57 12.30 -3.48
CA THR A 429 12.52 12.00 -2.05
C THR A 429 13.11 13.11 -1.19
N GLY A 430 12.85 13.07 0.10
CA GLY A 430 13.34 14.03 1.08
C GLY A 430 12.58 15.34 1.09
N GLY A 431 11.40 15.38 0.50
CA GLY A 431 10.53 16.57 0.52
C GLY A 431 9.13 16.30 0.00
N LEU A 432 8.28 17.28 0.20
CA LEU A 432 6.85 17.24 -0.09
C LEU A 432 6.49 18.24 -1.19
N GLU A 433 5.36 18.02 -1.83
CA GLU A 433 4.76 18.99 -2.73
C GLU A 433 4.11 20.11 -1.93
N ALA A 434 4.59 21.35 -2.10
CA ALA A 434 3.95 22.51 -1.51
C ALA A 434 2.64 22.86 -2.25
N SER A 435 1.77 23.60 -1.58
CA SER A 435 0.58 24.19 -2.20
C SER A 435 0.96 24.98 -3.45
N ASN A 436 0.19 24.86 -4.53
CA ASN A 436 0.38 25.66 -5.75
C ASN A 436 -0.31 27.03 -5.69
N VAL A 437 -0.68 27.51 -4.49
CA VAL A 437 -1.32 28.81 -4.25
C VAL A 437 -0.28 29.93 -4.30
N ASP A 438 -0.50 30.92 -5.18
CA ASP A 438 0.25 32.18 -5.17
C ASP A 438 -0.46 33.21 -4.30
N LEU A 439 0.13 33.50 -3.12
CA LEU A 439 -0.43 34.45 -2.15
C LEU A 439 -0.65 35.86 -2.73
N ALA A 440 0.29 36.35 -3.55
CA ALA A 440 0.21 37.69 -4.11
C ALA A 440 -0.98 37.80 -5.08
N ARG A 441 -1.17 36.78 -5.91
CA ARG A 441 -2.32 36.67 -6.83
C ARG A 441 -3.63 36.58 -6.05
N GLU A 442 -3.70 35.74 -5.02
CA GLU A 442 -4.92 35.55 -4.24
C GLU A 442 -5.30 36.80 -3.43
N LEU A 443 -4.33 37.49 -2.82
CA LEU A 443 -4.60 38.76 -2.14
C LEU A 443 -5.09 39.84 -3.12
N SER A 444 -4.53 39.88 -4.33
CA SER A 444 -5.00 40.80 -5.38
C SER A 444 -6.44 40.47 -5.80
N ASN A 445 -6.76 39.21 -6.01
CA ASN A 445 -8.11 38.73 -6.32
C ASN A 445 -9.10 39.08 -5.18
N MET A 446 -8.70 38.93 -3.94
CA MET A 446 -9.49 39.28 -2.77
C MET A 446 -9.81 40.80 -2.74
N ILE A 447 -8.81 41.67 -2.98
CA ILE A 447 -9.00 43.12 -3.04
C ILE A 447 -9.97 43.49 -4.15
N ILE A 448 -9.84 42.89 -5.34
CA ILE A 448 -10.74 43.11 -6.47
C ILE A 448 -12.17 42.69 -6.11
N ALA A 449 -12.36 41.54 -5.53
CA ALA A 449 -13.66 41.03 -5.11
C ALA A 449 -14.29 41.90 -4.01
N GLN A 450 -13.52 42.37 -3.04
CA GLN A 450 -13.99 43.32 -2.01
C GLN A 450 -14.43 44.66 -2.62
N ARG A 451 -13.66 45.19 -3.59
CA ARG A 451 -14.04 46.43 -4.31
C ARG A 451 -15.31 46.23 -5.14
N ALA A 452 -15.47 45.04 -5.76
CA ALA A 452 -16.66 44.68 -6.52
C ALA A 452 -17.92 44.61 -5.61
N ILE A 453 -17.77 44.03 -4.41
CA ILE A 453 -18.86 44.04 -3.40
C ILE A 453 -19.22 45.48 -3.03
N ASN A 454 -18.26 46.33 -2.70
CA ASN A 454 -18.51 47.73 -2.31
C ASN A 454 -19.19 48.52 -3.43
N ALA A 455 -18.77 48.32 -4.68
CA ALA A 455 -19.35 48.98 -5.85
C ALA A 455 -20.81 48.55 -6.08
N ASN A 456 -21.05 47.21 -6.11
CA ASN A 456 -22.38 46.66 -6.32
C ASN A 456 -23.35 47.02 -5.15
N SER A 457 -22.85 47.06 -3.89
CA SER A 457 -23.64 47.52 -2.75
C SER A 457 -24.09 48.97 -2.86
N ARG A 458 -23.22 49.87 -3.38
CA ARG A 458 -23.61 51.27 -3.65
C ARG A 458 -24.64 51.37 -4.75
N VAL A 459 -24.50 50.61 -5.85
CA VAL A 459 -25.48 50.56 -6.92
C VAL A 459 -26.83 50.06 -6.41
N PHE A 460 -26.78 49.01 -5.59
CA PHE A 460 -27.98 48.46 -4.95
C PHE A 460 -28.67 49.49 -4.06
N GLY A 461 -27.91 50.15 -3.20
CA GLY A 461 -28.45 51.22 -2.30
C GLY A 461 -29.06 52.38 -3.07
N THR A 462 -28.38 52.90 -4.12
CA THR A 462 -28.93 53.99 -4.92
C THR A 462 -30.18 53.54 -5.70
N ALA A 463 -30.23 52.36 -6.25
CA ALA A 463 -31.37 51.83 -6.95
C ALA A 463 -32.59 51.61 -5.99
N SER A 464 -32.31 51.17 -4.76
CA SER A 464 -33.30 51.02 -3.70
C SER A 464 -33.91 52.37 -3.28
N SER A 465 -33.07 53.39 -3.04
CA SER A 465 -33.55 54.72 -2.65
C SER A 465 -34.36 55.40 -3.73
N VAL A 466 -33.97 55.21 -5.01
CA VAL A 466 -34.80 55.72 -6.15
C VAL A 466 -36.16 55.01 -6.21
N MET A 467 -36.24 53.69 -5.92
CA MET A 467 -37.48 52.96 -5.87
C MET A 467 -38.40 53.44 -4.74
N GLU A 468 -37.81 53.75 -3.59
CA GLU A 468 -38.53 54.30 -2.46
C GLU A 468 -39.14 55.69 -2.74
N THR A 469 -38.30 56.56 -3.37
CA THR A 469 -38.74 57.88 -3.80
C THR A 469 -39.87 57.79 -4.81
N LEU A 470 -39.78 56.89 -5.82
CA LEU A 470 -40.86 56.67 -6.79
C LEU A 470 -42.16 56.12 -6.12
N SER A 471 -42.02 55.26 -5.14
CA SER A 471 -43.18 54.76 -4.36
C SER A 471 -43.86 55.85 -3.58
N GLN A 472 -43.12 56.82 -3.08
CA GLN A 472 -43.66 57.98 -2.35
C GLN A 472 -44.32 59.01 -3.31
N LEU A 473 -43.81 59.18 -4.50
CA LEU A 473 -44.38 60.05 -5.53
C LEU A 473 -45.67 59.46 -6.20
N GLY A 474 -45.88 58.17 -6.09
CA GLY A 474 -47.02 57.46 -6.62
C GLY A 474 -48.24 57.34 -5.64
N ARG A 475 -48.07 57.89 -4.44
CA ARG A 475 -49.15 58.08 -3.47
C ARG A 475 -49.69 59.51 -3.52
#